data_0e5f1edfe4bceb3e168a2359ae190ea6
#
_entry.id   0e5f1edfe4bceb3e168a2359ae190ea6
#
_cell.length_a   1.000
_cell.length_b   1.000
_cell.length_c   1.000
_cell.angle_alpha   90.00
_cell.angle_beta   90.00
_cell.angle_gamma   90.00
#
_symmetry.space_group_name_H-M   'P 1'
#
loop_
_entity.id
_entity.type
_entity.pdbx_description
1 polymer ?
#
loop_
_entity_poly.entity_id
_entity_poly.type
_entity_poly.pdbx_seq_one_letter_code
_entity_poly.pdbx_strand_id
1 'polypeptide(L)'
;MTDAKAHEMYALHAQLCKAIADPKRLLIIDALRNGERSVGDIADELGFSQPNTSQHLAILRSRNVVTTSRAGNTIFYALTSTKIVEAIDLLRCFMAEHMVDDGAHAGECRETCVLTSL
;
A
#
# COMPACT_ATOMS: atom_id res chain seq x y z
N MET A 1 6.79 -24.24 -14.20
CA MET A 1 7.78 -23.49 -13.39
C MET A 1 8.65 -24.45 -12.62
N THR A 2 9.97 -24.26 -12.65
CA THR A 2 10.87 -25.11 -11.88
C THR A 2 10.79 -24.77 -10.39
N ASP A 3 11.19 -25.70 -9.55
CA ASP A 3 11.18 -25.49 -8.08
C ASP A 3 12.03 -24.27 -7.70
N ALA A 4 13.15 -24.06 -8.37
CA ALA A 4 14.02 -22.91 -8.11
C ALA A 4 13.32 -21.59 -8.40
N LYS A 5 12.60 -21.50 -9.52
CA LYS A 5 11.84 -20.28 -9.88
C LYS A 5 10.67 -20.05 -8.93
N ALA A 6 9.99 -21.13 -8.52
CA ALA A 6 8.92 -21.02 -7.54
C ALA A 6 9.44 -20.49 -6.21
N HIS A 7 10.58 -21.00 -5.76
CA HIS A 7 11.23 -20.53 -4.53
C HIS A 7 11.59 -19.04 -4.60
N GLU A 8 12.16 -18.63 -5.74
CA GLU A 8 12.52 -17.24 -5.95
C GLU A 8 11.31 -16.34 -5.91
N MET A 9 10.21 -16.76 -6.55
CA MET A 9 8.96 -16.01 -6.54
C MET A 9 8.41 -15.83 -5.12
N TYR A 10 8.43 -16.90 -4.31
CA TYR A 10 7.96 -16.80 -2.93
C TYR A 10 8.86 -15.90 -2.08
N ALA A 11 10.17 -15.93 -2.33
CA ALA A 11 11.08 -15.04 -1.61
C ALA A 11 10.82 -13.57 -1.92
N LEU A 12 10.58 -13.25 -3.19
CA LEU A 12 10.23 -11.90 -3.62
C LEU A 12 8.89 -11.47 -3.03
N HIS A 13 7.91 -12.37 -3.03
CA HIS A 13 6.61 -12.12 -2.43
C HIS A 13 6.75 -11.77 -0.95
N ALA A 14 7.56 -12.55 -0.21
CA ALA A 14 7.77 -12.30 1.21
C ALA A 14 8.43 -10.95 1.46
N GLN A 15 9.38 -10.55 0.61
CA GLN A 15 10.02 -9.23 0.71
C GLN A 15 9.03 -8.11 0.45
N LEU A 16 8.16 -8.28 -0.53
CA LEU A 16 7.10 -7.29 -0.80
C LEU A 16 6.16 -7.18 0.39
N CYS A 17 5.73 -8.30 0.95
CA CYS A 17 4.84 -8.29 2.11
C CYS A 17 5.49 -7.60 3.31
N LYS A 18 6.79 -7.79 3.52
CA LYS A 18 7.50 -7.09 4.59
C LYS A 18 7.49 -5.58 4.38
N ALA A 19 7.63 -5.14 3.13
CA ALA A 19 7.62 -3.71 2.83
C ALA A 19 6.28 -3.07 3.14
N ILE A 20 5.17 -3.77 2.91
CA ILE A 20 3.84 -3.22 3.16
C ILE A 20 3.30 -3.56 4.55
N ALA A 21 3.98 -4.42 5.31
CA ALA A 21 3.52 -4.90 6.62
C ALA A 21 3.90 -3.95 7.74
N ASP A 22 3.52 -2.69 7.61
CA ASP A 22 3.77 -1.64 8.60
C ASP A 22 2.58 -0.69 8.56
N PRO A 23 1.98 -0.34 9.72
CA PRO A 23 0.78 0.51 9.72
C PRO A 23 0.98 1.84 9.02
N LYS A 24 2.14 2.47 9.18
CA LYS A 24 2.39 3.77 8.55
C LYS A 24 2.52 3.62 7.05
N ARG A 25 3.19 2.57 6.58
CA ARG A 25 3.32 2.33 5.15
C ARG A 25 1.98 1.99 4.50
N LEU A 26 1.12 1.25 5.20
CA LEU A 26 -0.23 0.99 4.71
C LEU A 26 -1.03 2.28 4.57
N LEU A 27 -0.90 3.20 5.54
CA LEU A 27 -1.55 4.50 5.47
C LEU A 27 -1.03 5.33 4.29
N ILE A 28 0.28 5.27 4.03
CA ILE A 28 0.88 6.00 2.91
C ILE A 28 0.35 5.46 1.58
N ILE A 29 0.28 4.14 1.43
CA ILE A 29 -0.26 3.51 0.22
C ILE A 29 -1.70 3.97 0.00
N ASP A 30 -2.50 3.98 1.06
CA ASP A 30 -3.88 4.41 0.96
C ASP A 30 -3.97 5.89 0.57
N ALA A 31 -3.08 6.72 1.08
CA ALA A 31 -3.05 8.15 0.73
C ALA A 31 -2.75 8.38 -0.76
N LEU A 32 -2.09 7.42 -1.41
CA LEU A 32 -1.77 7.49 -2.84
C LEU A 32 -2.84 6.85 -3.73
N ARG A 33 -3.91 6.36 -3.14
CA ARG A 33 -4.98 5.65 -3.85
C ARG A 33 -5.55 6.43 -5.03
N ASN A 34 -5.70 7.75 -4.87
CA ASN A 34 -6.38 8.59 -5.84
C ASN A 34 -5.43 9.40 -6.73
N GLY A 35 -4.14 9.16 -6.65
CA GLY A 35 -3.18 9.83 -7.52
C GLY A 35 -1.90 10.21 -6.81
N GLU A 36 -0.98 10.81 -7.56
CA GLU A 36 0.32 11.20 -7.05
C GLU A 36 0.25 12.31 -6.01
N ARG A 37 1.17 12.29 -5.07
CA ARG A 37 1.25 13.30 -4.02
C ARG A 37 2.71 13.53 -3.62
N SER A 38 3.00 14.75 -3.16
CA SER A 38 4.33 15.07 -2.65
C SER A 38 4.51 14.49 -1.25
N VAL A 39 5.77 14.35 -0.82
CA VAL A 39 6.06 13.87 0.53
C VAL A 39 5.48 14.83 1.58
N GLY A 40 5.51 16.13 1.31
CA GLY A 40 4.94 17.11 2.23
C GLY A 40 3.44 16.94 2.41
N ASP A 41 2.73 16.73 1.30
CA ASP A 41 1.28 16.55 1.35
C ASP A 41 0.91 15.26 2.09
N ILE A 42 1.64 14.19 1.83
CA ILE A 42 1.39 12.91 2.51
C ILE A 42 1.64 13.07 4.02
N ALA A 43 2.77 13.67 4.38
CA ALA A 43 3.14 13.87 5.78
C ALA A 43 2.09 14.72 6.51
N ASP A 44 1.65 15.82 5.89
CA ASP A 44 0.65 16.71 6.48
C ASP A 44 -0.68 15.99 6.68
N GLU A 45 -1.13 15.26 5.68
CA GLU A 45 -2.41 14.54 5.77
C GLU A 45 -2.41 13.50 6.87
N LEU A 46 -1.30 12.77 7.00
CA LEU A 46 -1.22 11.66 7.96
C LEU A 46 -0.70 12.07 9.32
N GLY A 47 -0.21 13.30 9.47
CA GLY A 47 0.35 13.77 10.73
C GLY A 47 1.71 13.18 11.05
N PHE A 48 2.48 12.83 10.03
CA PHE A 48 3.83 12.28 10.18
C PHE A 48 4.87 13.37 9.93
N SER A 49 6.09 13.18 10.44
CA SER A 49 7.20 14.06 10.08
C SER A 49 7.62 13.75 8.64
N GLN A 50 8.16 14.75 7.93
CA GLN A 50 8.64 14.53 6.57
C GLN A 50 9.79 13.52 6.51
N PRO A 51 10.81 13.59 7.41
CA PRO A 51 11.87 12.57 7.38
C PRO A 51 11.34 11.15 7.56
N ASN A 52 10.39 10.93 8.47
CA ASN A 52 9.80 9.63 8.69
C ASN A 52 9.06 9.15 7.44
N THR A 53 8.25 10.03 6.86
CA THR A 53 7.50 9.74 5.64
C THR A 53 8.44 9.39 4.49
N SER A 54 9.53 10.15 4.32
CA SER A 54 10.53 9.89 3.28
C SER A 54 11.18 8.52 3.46
N GLN A 55 11.49 8.12 4.70
CA GLN A 55 12.07 6.81 4.97
C GLN A 55 11.13 5.68 4.59
N HIS A 56 9.86 5.81 4.94
CA HIS A 56 8.87 4.81 4.56
C HIS A 56 8.67 4.74 3.05
N LEU A 57 8.63 5.90 2.39
CA LEU A 57 8.51 5.94 0.93
C LEU A 57 9.72 5.32 0.24
N ALA A 58 10.93 5.50 0.81
CA ALA A 58 12.14 4.88 0.26
C ALA A 58 12.05 3.36 0.30
N ILE A 59 11.53 2.80 1.38
CA ILE A 59 11.33 1.34 1.49
C ILE A 59 10.32 0.86 0.45
N LEU A 60 9.20 1.56 0.31
CA LEU A 60 8.19 1.21 -0.68
C LEU A 60 8.74 1.31 -2.11
N ARG A 61 9.55 2.34 -2.37
CA ARG A 61 10.17 2.50 -3.68
C ARG A 61 11.16 1.38 -3.97
N SER A 62 11.92 0.92 -2.98
CA SER A 62 12.89 -0.16 -3.16
C SER A 62 12.23 -1.46 -3.59
N ARG A 63 10.94 -1.64 -3.30
CA ARG A 63 10.18 -2.82 -3.70
C ARG A 63 9.21 -2.54 -4.84
N ASN A 64 9.38 -1.40 -5.51
CA ASN A 64 8.57 -1.01 -6.67
C ASN A 64 7.08 -0.86 -6.36
N VAL A 65 6.73 -0.59 -5.12
CA VAL A 65 5.34 -0.29 -4.74
C VAL A 65 4.97 1.12 -5.19
N VAL A 66 5.91 2.05 -5.11
CA VAL A 66 5.71 3.43 -5.54
C VAL A 66 6.78 3.83 -6.55
N THR A 67 6.42 4.80 -7.39
CA THR A 67 7.34 5.46 -8.33
C THR A 67 7.41 6.93 -7.98
N THR A 68 8.42 7.61 -8.53
CA THR A 68 8.60 9.03 -8.30
C THR A 68 8.61 9.78 -9.61
N SER A 69 8.16 11.02 -9.57
CA SER A 69 8.31 11.96 -10.67
C SER A 69 8.69 13.32 -10.07
N ARG A 70 9.26 14.18 -10.87
CA ARG A 70 9.73 15.48 -10.41
C ARG A 70 9.09 16.58 -11.22
N ALA A 71 8.57 17.60 -10.51
CA ALA A 71 8.10 18.82 -11.13
C ALA A 71 8.78 19.98 -10.39
N GLY A 72 9.70 20.66 -11.06
CA GLY A 72 10.50 21.70 -10.42
C GLY A 72 11.36 21.13 -9.30
N ASN A 73 11.20 21.66 -8.10
CA ASN A 73 11.94 21.21 -6.91
C ASN A 73 11.14 20.20 -6.08
N THR A 74 9.96 19.82 -6.56
CA THR A 74 9.07 18.94 -5.80
C THR A 74 9.11 17.53 -6.38
N ILE A 75 9.25 16.55 -5.51
CA ILE A 75 9.18 15.13 -5.88
C ILE A 75 7.79 14.62 -5.52
N PHE A 76 7.15 13.99 -6.49
CA PHE A 76 5.84 13.37 -6.31
C PHE A 76 5.97 11.85 -6.30
N TYR A 77 5.16 11.21 -5.49
CA TYR A 77 5.11 9.76 -5.38
C TYR A 77 3.74 9.27 -5.86
N ALA A 78 3.75 8.15 -6.55
CA ALA A 78 2.52 7.51 -7.04
C ALA A 78 2.65 6.01 -6.89
N LEU A 79 1.51 5.32 -6.80
CA LEU A 79 1.53 3.86 -6.80
C LEU A 79 1.96 3.37 -8.18
N THR A 80 2.79 2.34 -8.19
CA THR A 80 3.22 1.69 -9.43
C THR A 80 2.02 1.08 -10.15
N SER A 81 1.09 0.53 -9.38
CA SER A 81 -0.10 -0.11 -9.89
C SER A 81 -1.20 -0.07 -8.83
N THR A 82 -2.44 0.09 -9.26
CA THR A 82 -3.58 0.04 -8.34
C THR A 82 -3.81 -1.36 -7.78
N LYS A 83 -3.17 -2.38 -8.37
CA LYS A 83 -3.31 -3.76 -7.88
C LYS A 83 -2.87 -3.91 -6.43
N ILE A 84 -1.89 -3.12 -5.98
CA ILE A 84 -1.44 -3.20 -4.60
C ILE A 84 -2.53 -2.74 -3.63
N VAL A 85 -3.24 -1.66 -3.95
CA VAL A 85 -4.31 -1.19 -3.09
C VAL A 85 -5.52 -2.10 -3.15
N GLU A 86 -5.79 -2.70 -4.31
CA GLU A 86 -6.86 -3.70 -4.45
C GLU A 86 -6.57 -4.92 -3.58
N ALA A 87 -5.32 -5.39 -3.58
CA ALA A 87 -4.92 -6.53 -2.76
C ALA A 87 -5.06 -6.22 -1.26
N ILE A 88 -4.65 -5.03 -0.85
CA ILE A 88 -4.79 -4.60 0.53
C ILE A 88 -6.26 -4.52 0.93
N ASP A 89 -7.11 -4.01 0.05
CA ASP A 89 -8.54 -3.95 0.30
C ASP A 89 -9.13 -5.34 0.52
N LEU A 90 -8.70 -6.31 -0.28
CA LEU A 90 -9.16 -7.71 -0.11
C LEU A 90 -8.70 -8.29 1.22
N LEU A 91 -7.46 -8.02 1.63
CA LEU A 91 -6.97 -8.44 2.94
C LEU A 91 -7.78 -7.80 4.06
N ARG A 92 -8.13 -6.54 3.90
CA ARG A 92 -8.96 -5.82 4.86
C ARG A 92 -10.35 -6.46 4.98
N CYS A 93 -10.94 -6.84 3.86
CA CYS A 93 -12.21 -7.57 3.84
C CYS A 93 -12.10 -8.88 4.59
N PHE A 94 -11.04 -9.64 4.34
CA PHE A 94 -10.79 -10.88 5.04
C PHE A 94 -10.73 -10.67 6.56
N MET A 95 -9.99 -9.63 6.98
CA MET A 95 -9.85 -9.32 8.40
C MET A 95 -11.19 -8.95 9.03
N ALA A 96 -12.00 -8.14 8.34
CA ALA A 96 -13.29 -7.73 8.85
C ALA A 96 -14.25 -8.92 9.01
N GLU A 97 -14.17 -9.88 8.10
CA GLU A 97 -15.04 -11.05 8.12
C GLU A 97 -14.62 -12.10 9.15
N HIS A 98 -13.31 -12.21 9.43
CA HIS A 98 -12.77 -13.35 10.18
C HIS A 98 -11.97 -12.97 11.43
N MET A 99 -11.48 -11.75 11.53
CA MET A 99 -10.57 -11.38 12.60
C MET A 99 -11.06 -10.21 13.46
N VAL A 100 -11.94 -9.38 12.94
CA VAL A 100 -12.48 -8.21 13.64
C VAL A 100 -13.96 -8.40 13.88
N ASP A 101 -14.35 -8.44 15.14
CA ASP A 101 -15.77 -8.60 15.51
C ASP A 101 -16.43 -7.23 15.61
N ASP A 102 -16.53 -6.55 14.47
CA ASP A 102 -17.12 -5.22 14.36
C ASP A 102 -17.98 -5.15 13.09
N GLY A 103 -19.28 -5.13 13.27
CA GLY A 103 -20.24 -5.12 12.17
C GLY A 103 -20.10 -3.96 11.22
N ALA A 104 -19.74 -2.78 11.74
CA ALA A 104 -19.58 -1.59 10.90
C ALA A 104 -18.44 -1.76 9.91
N HIS A 105 -17.28 -2.25 10.37
CA HIS A 105 -16.15 -2.50 9.50
C HIS A 105 -16.42 -3.62 8.50
N ALA A 106 -17.14 -4.65 8.93
CA ALA A 106 -17.49 -5.74 8.05
C ALA A 106 -18.35 -5.24 6.88
N GLY A 107 -19.28 -4.33 7.14
CA GLY A 107 -20.13 -3.76 6.10
C GLY A 107 -19.34 -2.98 5.07
N GLU A 108 -18.47 -2.09 5.53
CA GLU A 108 -17.63 -1.30 4.64
C GLU A 108 -16.73 -2.19 3.78
N CYS A 109 -16.15 -3.20 4.39
CA CYS A 109 -15.24 -4.09 3.69
C CYS A 109 -15.96 -4.92 2.63
N ARG A 110 -17.18 -5.35 2.91
CA ARG A 110 -17.99 -6.08 1.92
C ARG A 110 -18.25 -5.24 0.69
N GLU A 111 -18.58 -3.96 0.88
CA GLU A 111 -18.77 -3.04 -0.22
C GLU A 111 -17.53 -2.95 -1.09
N THR A 112 -16.37 -2.78 -0.47
CA THR A 112 -15.11 -2.71 -1.17
C THR A 112 -14.84 -4.00 -1.95
N CYS A 113 -15.08 -5.14 -1.34
CA CYS A 113 -14.88 -6.44 -2.00
C CYS A 113 -15.79 -6.62 -3.21
N VAL A 114 -17.05 -6.20 -3.09
CA VAL A 114 -18.00 -6.29 -4.20
C VAL A 114 -17.53 -5.42 -5.36
N LEU A 115 -17.11 -4.21 -5.08
CA LEU A 115 -16.61 -3.30 -6.11
C LEU A 115 -15.35 -3.86 -6.79
N THR A 116 -14.47 -4.47 -6.02
CA THR A 116 -13.24 -5.07 -6.55
C THR A 116 -13.54 -6.29 -7.41
N SER A 117 -14.57 -7.05 -7.06
CA SER A 117 -14.97 -8.25 -7.81
C SER A 117 -15.62 -7.95 -9.16
N LEU A 118 -16.16 -6.77 -9.32
CA LEU A 118 -16.83 -6.36 -10.55
C LEU A 118 -15.85 -5.75 -11.54
#